data_587427ae82eb002374757feb728e145f
#
_entry.id   587427ae82eb002374757feb728e145f
#
_cell.length_a   1.000
_cell.length_b   1.000
_cell.length_c   1.000
_cell.angle_alpha   90.00
_cell.angle_beta   90.00
_cell.angle_gamma   90.00
#
_symmetry.space_group_name_H-M   'P 1'
#
loop_
_entity.id
_entity.type
_entity.pdbx_description
1 polymer ?
#
loop_
_entity_poly.entity_id
_entity_poly.type
_entity_poly.pdbx_seq_one_letter_code
_entity_poly.pdbx_strand_id
1 'polypeptide(L)'
;FKTPPPPLKIAVANWWGGAEEFKKSALYFILSQRYKITLHQNPNEPSDLVFGSPIGSARKILSYQNTKRVFYTGENESPNFNLFDYAIGFDELDFRDRYLRMPLYYASLHYKAESVNDTTAPYKLKSDSLYALKKPSHQFKENHPHLCAVVNDESDPLKRGFASFVASNPNAPKRNAFYDALNSIEPVTGGGSVK
;
A
#
# COMPACT_ATOMS: atom_id res chain seq x y z
N PHE A 1 16.71 31.31 10.35
CA PHE A 1 15.36 30.96 10.86
C PHE A 1 14.65 30.12 9.83
N LYS A 2 14.41 28.83 10.10
CA LYS A 2 13.56 28.01 9.23
C LYS A 2 12.11 28.44 9.50
N THR A 3 11.43 28.87 8.46
CA THR A 3 9.99 29.15 8.53
C THR A 3 9.26 27.90 9.02
N PRO A 4 8.35 28.00 9.99
CA PRO A 4 7.59 26.83 10.44
C PRO A 4 6.81 26.23 9.27
N PRO A 5 6.64 24.90 9.22
CA PRO A 5 5.90 24.26 8.15
C PRO A 5 4.45 24.78 8.12
N PRO A 6 3.90 25.07 6.91
CA PRO A 6 2.54 25.56 6.79
C PRO A 6 1.52 24.52 7.28
N PRO A 7 0.38 24.95 7.86
CA PRO A 7 -0.66 24.03 8.28
C PRO A 7 -1.34 23.36 7.08
N LEU A 8 -1.75 22.11 7.25
CA LEU A 8 -2.53 21.35 6.27
C LEU A 8 -3.58 20.53 7.02
N LYS A 9 -4.86 20.76 6.73
CA LYS A 9 -5.97 20.02 7.30
C LYS A 9 -6.39 18.91 6.37
N ILE A 10 -6.29 17.69 6.83
CA ILE A 10 -6.62 16.49 6.05
C ILE A 10 -7.76 15.75 6.71
N ALA A 11 -8.83 15.55 5.96
CA ALA A 11 -9.86 14.60 6.30
C ALA A 11 -9.54 13.23 5.73
N VAL A 12 -10.00 12.19 6.43
CA VAL A 12 -9.82 10.79 6.00
C VAL A 12 -11.18 10.11 5.94
N ALA A 13 -11.55 9.64 4.77
CA ALA A 13 -12.83 9.00 4.52
C ALA A 13 -12.64 7.62 3.86
N ASN A 14 -13.42 6.63 4.29
CA ASN A 14 -13.32 5.27 3.72
C ASN A 14 -11.90 4.66 3.73
N TRP A 15 -11.10 5.00 4.73
CA TRP A 15 -9.74 4.46 4.90
C TRP A 15 -9.76 3.27 5.85
N TRP A 16 -8.95 2.26 5.59
CA TRP A 16 -8.77 1.13 6.51
C TRP A 16 -8.28 1.63 7.87
N GLY A 17 -8.99 1.32 8.94
CA GLY A 17 -8.64 1.77 10.28
C GLY A 17 -8.70 3.29 10.50
N GLY A 18 -9.24 4.05 9.54
CA GLY A 18 -9.49 5.48 9.69
C GLY A 18 -8.23 6.35 9.76
N ALA A 19 -8.34 7.49 10.47
CA ALA A 19 -7.26 8.48 10.57
C ALA A 19 -6.00 7.94 11.26
N GLU A 20 -6.14 7.05 12.23
CA GLU A 20 -4.99 6.48 12.95
C GLU A 20 -4.16 5.56 12.04
N GLU A 21 -4.79 4.80 11.16
CA GLU A 21 -4.05 4.00 10.17
C GLU A 21 -3.49 4.88 9.04
N PHE A 22 -4.18 5.98 8.68
CA PHE A 22 -3.64 6.94 7.73
C PHE A 22 -2.32 7.55 8.22
N LYS A 23 -2.18 7.84 9.52
CA LYS A 23 -0.92 8.33 10.12
C LYS A 23 0.27 7.40 9.90
N LYS A 24 0.01 6.11 9.72
CA LYS A 24 1.04 5.09 9.47
C LYS A 24 1.36 4.92 7.98
N SER A 25 0.69 5.65 7.10
CA SER A 25 0.86 5.54 5.66
C SER A 25 2.06 6.34 5.14
N ALA A 26 2.58 5.90 3.99
CA ALA A 26 3.61 6.64 3.26
C ALA A 26 3.16 8.06 2.90
N LEU A 27 1.89 8.22 2.56
CA LEU A 27 1.32 9.52 2.19
C LEU A 27 1.41 10.52 3.36
N TYR A 28 1.01 10.09 4.55
CA TYR A 28 1.12 10.95 5.73
C TYR A 28 2.57 11.33 6.03
N PHE A 29 3.48 10.36 5.97
CA PHE A 29 4.90 10.63 6.21
C PHE A 29 5.46 11.65 5.22
N ILE A 30 5.25 11.46 3.93
CA ILE A 30 5.74 12.38 2.89
C ILE A 30 5.20 13.80 3.10
N LEU A 31 3.90 13.92 3.36
CA LEU A 31 3.25 15.20 3.60
C LEU A 31 3.75 15.87 4.89
N SER A 32 3.99 15.10 5.95
CA SER A 32 4.48 15.61 7.25
C SER A 32 5.89 16.19 7.20
N GLN A 33 6.67 15.85 6.17
CA GLN A 33 7.99 16.45 5.96
C GLN A 33 7.90 17.94 5.54
N ARG A 34 6.75 18.39 5.05
CA ARG A 34 6.56 19.74 4.52
C ARG A 34 5.45 20.53 5.21
N TYR A 35 4.52 19.83 5.87
CA TYR A 35 3.31 20.43 6.42
C TYR A 35 3.10 20.04 7.88
N LYS A 36 2.54 20.98 8.65
CA LYS A 36 1.99 20.66 9.98
C LYS A 36 0.58 20.12 9.79
N ILE A 37 0.44 18.79 9.84
CA ILE A 37 -0.81 18.10 9.51
C ILE A 37 -1.75 18.04 10.71
N THR A 38 -3.00 18.38 10.49
CA THR A 38 -4.15 18.08 11.39
C THR A 38 -5.06 17.08 10.69
N LEU A 39 -5.34 15.96 11.35
CA LEU A 39 -6.22 14.89 10.82
C LEU A 39 -7.56 14.88 11.52
N HIS A 40 -8.62 14.64 10.75
CA HIS A 40 -9.96 14.40 11.29
C HIS A 40 -10.79 13.48 10.36
N GLN A 41 -11.97 13.09 10.83
CA GLN A 41 -12.95 12.28 10.07
C GLN A 41 -14.35 12.90 10.10
N ASN A 42 -14.46 14.15 10.53
CA ASN A 42 -15.72 14.87 10.63
C ASN A 42 -15.96 15.69 9.35
N PRO A 43 -17.00 15.40 8.56
CA PRO A 43 -17.29 16.14 7.34
C PRO A 43 -17.77 17.59 7.56
N ASN A 44 -18.13 17.95 8.79
CA ASN A 44 -18.51 19.32 9.15
C ASN A 44 -17.31 20.22 9.50
N GLU A 45 -16.12 19.63 9.64
CA GLU A 45 -14.89 20.38 9.82
C GLU A 45 -14.26 20.75 8.48
N PRO A 46 -13.78 22.00 8.30
CA PRO A 46 -13.14 22.41 7.07
C PRO A 46 -11.81 21.65 6.86
N SER A 47 -11.61 21.15 5.66
CA SER A 47 -10.42 20.43 5.24
C SER A 47 -9.86 21.00 3.95
N ASP A 48 -8.54 20.99 3.80
CA ASP A 48 -7.88 21.32 2.54
C ASP A 48 -7.96 20.13 1.57
N LEU A 49 -7.76 18.93 2.11
CA LEU A 49 -7.81 17.67 1.38
C LEU A 49 -8.69 16.64 2.10
N VAL A 50 -9.34 15.79 1.34
CA VAL A 50 -9.88 14.53 1.86
C VAL A 50 -9.27 13.36 1.10
N PHE A 51 -8.59 12.46 1.82
CA PHE A 51 -8.12 11.19 1.27
C PHE A 51 -9.22 10.14 1.42
N GLY A 52 -9.53 9.46 0.32
CA GLY A 52 -10.52 8.42 0.29
C GLY A 52 -10.06 7.20 -0.49
N SER A 53 -10.56 6.03 -0.07
CA SER A 53 -10.38 4.78 -0.81
C SER A 53 -11.68 4.37 -1.49
N PRO A 54 -11.64 3.44 -2.46
CA PRO A 54 -12.84 2.88 -3.09
C PRO A 54 -13.70 2.06 -2.11
N ILE A 55 -13.09 1.59 -1.01
CA ILE A 55 -13.76 0.74 -0.03
C ILE A 55 -14.67 1.58 0.85
N GLY A 56 -15.97 1.50 0.58
CA GLY A 56 -16.98 2.20 1.36
C GLY A 56 -17.95 3.03 0.51
N SER A 57 -18.67 3.94 1.17
CA SER A 57 -19.74 4.69 0.52
C SER A 57 -19.24 5.95 -0.17
N ALA A 58 -19.59 6.12 -1.46
CA ALA A 58 -19.42 7.37 -2.19
C ALA A 58 -20.06 8.56 -1.47
N ARG A 59 -21.22 8.34 -0.82
CA ARG A 59 -21.92 9.37 -0.03
C ARG A 59 -21.03 9.95 1.07
N LYS A 60 -20.19 9.12 1.71
CA LYS A 60 -19.27 9.59 2.74
C LYS A 60 -18.17 10.49 2.16
N ILE A 61 -17.67 10.20 0.97
CA ILE A 61 -16.72 11.08 0.28
C ILE A 61 -17.39 12.41 -0.10
N LEU A 62 -18.60 12.35 -0.63
CA LEU A 62 -19.36 13.53 -1.06
C LEU A 62 -19.82 14.42 0.09
N SER A 63 -19.86 13.91 1.33
CA SER A 63 -20.23 14.74 2.50
C SER A 63 -19.17 15.79 2.85
N TYR A 64 -17.92 15.61 2.41
CA TYR A 64 -16.88 16.62 2.55
C TYR A 64 -17.00 17.65 1.41
N GLN A 65 -17.56 18.81 1.75
CA GLN A 65 -17.79 19.89 0.80
C GLN A 65 -16.62 20.89 0.79
N ASN A 66 -16.45 21.61 -0.32
CA ASN A 66 -15.42 22.65 -0.48
C ASN A 66 -13.98 22.19 -0.20
N THR A 67 -13.69 20.93 -0.46
CA THR A 67 -12.37 20.32 -0.28
C THR A 67 -11.94 19.55 -1.52
N LYS A 68 -10.64 19.39 -1.75
CA LYS A 68 -10.12 18.55 -2.81
C LYS A 68 -10.12 17.09 -2.38
N ARG A 69 -10.71 16.23 -3.21
CA ARG A 69 -10.84 14.79 -2.95
C ARG A 69 -9.76 14.03 -3.66
N VAL A 70 -8.97 13.29 -2.92
CA VAL A 70 -7.84 12.50 -3.41
C VAL A 70 -8.15 11.01 -3.23
N PHE A 71 -8.24 10.31 -4.34
CA PHE A 71 -8.35 8.85 -4.35
C PHE A 71 -7.01 8.22 -4.06
N TYR A 72 -7.02 7.16 -3.26
CA TYR A 72 -5.88 6.27 -3.10
C TYR A 72 -6.36 4.84 -2.92
N THR A 73 -5.72 3.91 -3.62
CA THR A 73 -6.00 2.49 -3.45
C THR A 73 -4.74 1.65 -3.54
N GLY A 74 -4.74 0.54 -2.79
CA GLY A 74 -3.84 -0.58 -2.98
C GLY A 74 -4.52 -1.78 -3.64
N GLU A 75 -5.79 -1.62 -4.03
CA GLU A 75 -6.60 -2.66 -4.67
C GLU A 75 -6.66 -2.44 -6.19
N ASN A 76 -7.06 -3.47 -6.92
CA ASN A 76 -7.22 -3.39 -8.38
C ASN A 76 -8.53 -2.65 -8.74
N GLU A 77 -8.54 -1.36 -8.46
CA GLU A 77 -9.65 -0.46 -8.75
C GLU A 77 -9.16 0.86 -9.35
N SER A 78 -9.75 1.24 -10.45
CA SER A 78 -9.46 2.51 -11.12
C SER A 78 -10.22 3.67 -10.47
N PRO A 79 -9.64 4.89 -10.45
CA PRO A 79 -10.27 6.04 -9.83
C PRO A 79 -11.51 6.51 -10.57
N ASN A 80 -12.57 6.83 -9.84
CA ASN A 80 -13.74 7.49 -10.37
C ASN A 80 -13.56 9.03 -10.28
N PHE A 81 -13.15 9.67 -11.38
CA PHE A 81 -12.93 11.11 -11.45
C PHE A 81 -14.21 11.97 -11.42
N ASN A 82 -15.40 11.37 -11.38
CA ASN A 82 -16.62 12.09 -11.02
C ASN A 82 -16.75 12.28 -9.50
N LEU A 83 -16.06 11.44 -8.72
CA LEU A 83 -16.09 11.47 -7.27
C LEU A 83 -14.83 12.13 -6.68
N PHE A 84 -13.68 11.99 -7.35
CA PHE A 84 -12.38 12.47 -6.89
C PHE A 84 -11.80 13.51 -7.85
N ASP A 85 -11.19 14.55 -7.29
CA ASP A 85 -10.48 15.57 -8.06
C ASP A 85 -9.12 15.06 -8.54
N TYR A 86 -8.42 14.32 -7.69
CA TYR A 86 -7.10 13.74 -7.94
C TYR A 86 -7.07 12.27 -7.54
N ALA A 87 -6.14 11.53 -8.11
CA ALA A 87 -5.96 10.13 -7.76
C ALA A 87 -4.49 9.73 -7.72
N ILE A 88 -4.18 8.83 -6.79
CA ILE A 88 -2.92 8.12 -6.68
C ILE A 88 -3.22 6.63 -6.81
N GLY A 89 -2.69 5.99 -7.82
CA GLY A 89 -2.92 4.58 -8.11
C GLY A 89 -1.76 3.96 -8.88
N PHE A 90 -1.89 2.72 -9.30
CA PHE A 90 -0.82 2.00 -10.01
C PHE A 90 -1.16 1.66 -11.47
N ASP A 91 -2.39 1.90 -11.91
CA ASP A 91 -2.80 1.72 -13.29
C ASP A 91 -2.06 2.64 -14.26
N GLU A 92 -1.97 2.26 -15.52
CA GLU A 92 -1.48 3.12 -16.60
C GLU A 92 -2.61 3.98 -17.14
N LEU A 93 -2.85 5.11 -16.46
CA LEU A 93 -3.88 6.08 -16.84
C LEU A 93 -3.22 7.42 -17.18
N ASP A 94 -3.72 8.08 -18.23
CA ASP A 94 -3.36 9.44 -18.58
C ASP A 94 -4.52 10.40 -18.26
N PHE A 95 -4.46 11.01 -17.08
CA PHE A 95 -5.33 12.11 -16.65
C PHE A 95 -4.52 13.37 -16.30
N ARG A 96 -3.39 13.54 -16.94
CA ARG A 96 -2.48 14.68 -16.76
C ARG A 96 -2.13 14.89 -15.28
N ASP A 97 -2.28 16.12 -14.79
CA ASP A 97 -2.00 16.55 -13.42
C ASP A 97 -2.99 15.99 -12.37
N ARG A 98 -4.08 15.35 -12.81
CA ARG A 98 -5.07 14.76 -11.89
C ARG A 98 -4.72 13.34 -11.44
N TYR A 99 -3.77 12.68 -12.08
CA TYR A 99 -3.39 11.31 -11.75
C TYR A 99 -1.89 11.16 -11.54
N LEU A 100 -1.53 10.62 -10.38
CA LEU A 100 -0.17 10.19 -10.08
C LEU A 100 -0.08 8.67 -10.10
N ARG A 101 0.64 8.12 -11.06
CA ARG A 101 0.97 6.70 -11.04
C ARG A 101 2.05 6.43 -10.00
N MET A 102 1.69 5.68 -8.97
CA MET A 102 2.60 5.27 -7.91
C MET A 102 2.41 3.78 -7.61
N PRO A 103 3.17 2.91 -8.26
CA PRO A 103 3.15 1.48 -7.97
C PRO A 103 3.37 1.19 -6.48
N LEU A 104 2.61 0.25 -5.92
CA LEU A 104 2.62 -0.04 -4.49
C LEU A 104 4.00 -0.37 -3.93
N TYR A 105 4.84 -1.07 -4.71
CA TYR A 105 6.19 -1.38 -4.29
C TYR A 105 7.03 -0.11 -4.07
N TYR A 106 6.76 0.95 -4.83
CA TYR A 106 7.49 2.22 -4.71
C TYR A 106 7.24 2.87 -3.35
N ALA A 107 5.97 3.00 -2.96
CA ALA A 107 5.58 3.51 -1.66
C ALA A 107 6.16 2.65 -0.53
N SER A 108 6.11 1.32 -0.69
CA SER A 108 6.60 0.39 0.32
C SER A 108 8.12 0.40 0.45
N LEU A 109 8.86 0.39 -0.66
CA LEU A 109 10.31 0.27 -0.64
C LEU A 109 11.01 1.57 -0.22
N HIS A 110 10.68 2.69 -0.85
CA HIS A 110 11.33 3.97 -0.54
C HIS A 110 11.01 4.46 0.85
N TYR A 111 9.75 4.51 1.14
CA TYR A 111 9.25 4.99 2.41
C TYR A 111 9.78 4.20 3.59
N LYS A 112 9.70 2.88 3.51
CA LYS A 112 10.17 2.00 4.56
C LYS A 112 11.70 1.94 4.66
N ALA A 113 12.39 2.07 3.54
CA ALA A 113 13.83 2.10 3.54
C ALA A 113 14.42 3.32 4.25
N GLU A 114 13.79 4.47 4.17
CA GLU A 114 14.19 5.66 4.92
C GLU A 114 13.91 5.49 6.40
N SER A 115 12.77 4.92 6.77
CA SER A 115 12.38 4.72 8.16
C SER A 115 13.22 3.68 8.91
N VAL A 116 13.91 2.79 8.22
CA VAL A 116 14.81 1.80 8.85
C VAL A 116 15.95 2.47 9.62
N ASN A 117 16.45 3.59 9.11
CA ASN A 117 17.56 4.32 9.71
C ASN A 117 17.10 5.47 10.62
N ASP A 118 15.82 5.78 10.65
CA ASP A 118 15.22 6.84 11.44
C ASP A 118 14.43 6.24 12.59
N THR A 119 15.05 6.22 13.77
CA THR A 119 14.41 5.73 15.01
C THR A 119 13.27 6.62 15.49
N THR A 120 13.15 7.83 14.94
CA THR A 120 12.09 8.79 15.26
C THR A 120 10.90 8.69 14.32
N ALA A 121 11.00 7.90 13.26
CA ALA A 121 9.91 7.70 12.31
C ALA A 121 8.63 7.21 13.01
N PRO A 122 7.46 7.73 12.64
CA PRO A 122 6.18 7.43 13.32
C PRO A 122 5.72 5.99 13.13
N TYR A 123 6.37 5.24 12.26
CA TYR A 123 6.13 3.81 12.06
C TYR A 123 7.46 3.08 12.05
N LYS A 124 7.48 2.01 12.82
CA LYS A 124 8.58 1.06 12.83
C LYS A 124 8.23 -0.10 11.92
N LEU A 125 9.13 -0.39 10.99
CA LEU A 125 9.05 -1.65 10.30
C LEU A 125 9.39 -2.77 11.27
N LYS A 126 8.66 -3.86 11.18
CA LYS A 126 9.13 -5.12 11.77
C LYS A 126 10.42 -5.50 11.03
N SER A 127 11.45 -5.84 11.80
CA SER A 127 12.78 -6.15 11.29
C SER A 127 12.82 -7.28 10.24
N ASP A 128 11.80 -8.12 10.25
CA ASP A 128 11.60 -9.26 9.35
C ASP A 128 10.76 -8.93 8.10
N SER A 129 10.32 -7.68 7.95
CA SER A 129 9.56 -7.27 6.77
C SER A 129 10.44 -7.20 5.53
N LEU A 130 10.10 -7.98 4.50
CA LEU A 130 10.75 -7.94 3.17
C LEU A 130 10.82 -6.53 2.57
N TYR A 131 9.87 -5.68 2.94
CA TYR A 131 9.78 -4.30 2.48
C TYR A 131 10.67 -3.32 3.26
N ALA A 132 11.41 -3.82 4.27
CA ALA A 132 12.28 -3.01 5.11
C ALA A 132 13.61 -2.62 4.45
N LEU A 133 13.89 -3.07 3.25
CA LEU A 133 15.25 -3.08 2.71
C LEU A 133 15.42 -2.10 1.55
N LYS A 134 16.36 -1.18 1.71
CA LYS A 134 16.83 -0.31 0.61
C LYS A 134 17.48 -1.09 -0.51
N LYS A 135 18.24 -2.09 -0.12
CA LYS A 135 18.89 -3.09 -1.00
C LYS A 135 18.92 -4.39 -0.21
N PRO A 136 18.95 -5.55 -0.84
CA PRO A 136 19.26 -6.77 -0.13
C PRO A 136 20.66 -6.58 0.49
N SER A 137 20.66 -6.07 1.74
CA SER A 137 21.88 -5.93 2.50
C SER A 137 22.45 -7.32 2.77
N HIS A 138 23.74 -7.40 3.04
CA HIS A 138 24.36 -8.64 3.49
C HIS A 138 23.55 -9.30 4.61
N GLN A 139 23.08 -8.50 5.54
CA GLN A 139 22.27 -8.94 6.68
C GLN A 139 20.89 -9.51 6.28
N PHE A 140 20.29 -9.03 5.19
CA PHE A 140 19.07 -9.64 4.66
C PHE A 140 19.33 -11.03 4.09
N LYS A 141 20.42 -11.19 3.34
CA LYS A 141 20.82 -12.47 2.78
C LYS A 141 21.09 -13.49 3.87
N GLU A 142 21.71 -13.07 4.97
CA GLU A 142 21.97 -13.92 6.14
C GLU A 142 20.68 -14.34 6.84
N ASN A 143 19.73 -13.40 7.03
CA ASN A 143 18.48 -13.66 7.72
C ASN A 143 17.43 -14.40 6.86
N HIS A 144 17.57 -14.32 5.53
CA HIS A 144 16.62 -14.91 4.59
C HIS A 144 17.34 -15.67 3.45
N PRO A 145 18.24 -16.61 3.75
CA PRO A 145 19.04 -17.29 2.73
C PRO A 145 18.17 -18.03 1.71
N HIS A 146 17.05 -18.58 2.13
CA HIS A 146 16.09 -19.28 1.27
C HIS A 146 15.48 -18.39 0.19
N LEU A 147 15.20 -17.11 0.50
CA LEU A 147 14.65 -16.15 -0.47
C LEU A 147 15.70 -15.70 -1.47
N CYS A 148 16.93 -15.51 -0.99
CA CYS A 148 18.03 -15.14 -1.86
C CYS A 148 18.51 -16.31 -2.75
N ALA A 149 18.45 -17.53 -2.25
CA ALA A 149 18.73 -18.71 -3.03
C ALA A 149 17.77 -18.88 -4.21
N VAL A 150 16.48 -18.64 -3.97
CA VAL A 150 15.45 -18.70 -5.04
C VAL A 150 15.68 -17.66 -6.13
N VAL A 151 16.11 -16.44 -5.75
CA VAL A 151 16.34 -15.34 -6.72
C VAL A 151 17.63 -15.55 -7.52
N ASN A 152 18.66 -16.14 -6.89
CA ASN A 152 19.97 -16.34 -7.49
C ASN A 152 20.20 -17.78 -7.97
N ASP A 153 19.22 -18.65 -7.83
CA ASP A 153 19.33 -20.02 -8.29
C ASP A 153 19.17 -20.04 -9.82
N GLU A 154 20.30 -20.02 -10.51
CA GLU A 154 20.40 -20.33 -11.94
C GLU A 154 20.13 -21.81 -12.21
N SER A 155 19.64 -22.54 -11.18
CA SER A 155 19.35 -23.94 -11.29
C SER A 155 18.32 -24.22 -12.38
N ASP A 156 18.52 -25.35 -13.01
CA ASP A 156 17.73 -25.94 -14.06
C ASP A 156 16.21 -25.62 -13.90
N PRO A 157 15.59 -24.85 -14.82
CA PRO A 157 14.18 -24.56 -14.76
C PRO A 157 13.30 -25.82 -14.75
N LEU A 158 13.83 -26.98 -15.14
CA LEU A 158 13.16 -28.27 -15.07
C LEU A 158 13.04 -28.82 -13.64
N LYS A 159 13.77 -28.26 -12.68
CA LYS A 159 13.62 -28.59 -11.25
C LYS A 159 12.52 -27.81 -10.54
N ARG A 160 11.85 -26.91 -11.22
CA ARG A 160 10.71 -26.20 -10.65
C ARG A 160 9.52 -27.15 -10.55
N GLY A 161 8.77 -27.07 -9.46
CA GLY A 161 7.49 -27.75 -9.33
C GLY A 161 6.46 -27.19 -10.32
N PHE A 162 5.38 -27.92 -10.51
CA PHE A 162 4.29 -27.59 -11.44
C PHE A 162 3.73 -26.19 -11.20
N ALA A 163 3.37 -25.91 -9.97
CA ALA A 163 2.84 -24.60 -9.57
C ALA A 163 3.06 -24.34 -8.08
N SER A 164 3.01 -23.06 -7.70
CA SER A 164 2.95 -22.65 -6.31
C SER A 164 1.74 -21.74 -6.07
N PHE A 165 1.16 -21.84 -4.87
CA PHE A 165 0.02 -21.05 -4.45
C PHE A 165 0.26 -20.47 -3.06
N VAL A 166 0.24 -19.14 -2.95
CA VAL A 166 0.44 -18.46 -1.67
C VAL A 166 -0.76 -17.56 -1.38
N ALA A 167 -1.48 -17.85 -0.30
CA ALA A 167 -2.63 -17.05 0.09
C ALA A 167 -2.87 -17.08 1.60
N SER A 168 -3.26 -15.95 2.15
CA SER A 168 -3.61 -15.80 3.57
C SER A 168 -5.08 -15.41 3.79
N ASN A 169 -5.78 -14.90 2.77
CA ASN A 169 -7.19 -14.57 2.87
C ASN A 169 -8.07 -15.77 2.47
N PRO A 170 -8.84 -16.38 3.38
CA PRO A 170 -9.73 -17.50 3.06
C PRO A 170 -10.97 -17.09 2.25
N ASN A 171 -11.35 -15.80 2.29
CA ASN A 171 -12.58 -15.30 1.68
C ASN A 171 -12.44 -15.00 0.17
N ALA A 172 -11.91 -15.97 -0.59
CA ALA A 172 -11.76 -15.87 -2.03
C ALA A 172 -12.14 -17.20 -2.72
N PRO A 173 -13.43 -17.56 -2.77
CA PRO A 173 -13.88 -18.88 -3.17
C PRO A 173 -13.44 -19.29 -4.57
N LYS A 174 -13.46 -18.36 -5.54
CA LYS A 174 -13.01 -18.64 -6.91
C LYS A 174 -11.52 -18.99 -6.98
N ARG A 175 -10.69 -18.26 -6.26
CA ARG A 175 -9.24 -18.53 -6.19
C ARG A 175 -8.98 -19.87 -5.51
N ASN A 176 -9.67 -20.16 -4.42
CA ASN A 176 -9.50 -21.40 -3.68
C ASN A 176 -9.96 -22.61 -4.52
N ALA A 177 -11.10 -22.50 -5.21
CA ALA A 177 -11.56 -23.53 -6.15
C ALA A 177 -10.57 -23.75 -7.31
N PHE A 178 -9.92 -22.70 -7.80
CA PHE A 178 -8.88 -22.82 -8.82
C PHE A 178 -7.65 -23.59 -8.30
N TYR A 179 -7.22 -23.31 -7.06
CA TYR A 179 -6.17 -24.08 -6.41
C TYR A 179 -6.54 -25.57 -6.33
N ASP A 180 -7.74 -25.87 -5.83
CA ASP A 180 -8.19 -27.26 -5.66
C ASP A 180 -8.25 -28.00 -7.01
N ALA A 181 -8.70 -27.31 -8.07
CA ALA A 181 -8.71 -27.86 -9.42
C ALA A 181 -7.30 -28.14 -9.97
N LEU A 182 -6.35 -27.21 -9.79
CA LEU A 182 -4.95 -27.44 -10.18
C LEU A 182 -4.32 -28.57 -9.40
N ASN A 183 -4.51 -28.58 -8.08
CA ASN A 183 -3.92 -29.58 -7.19
C ASN A 183 -4.46 -31.00 -7.43
N SER A 184 -5.64 -31.12 -8.08
CA SER A 184 -6.19 -32.41 -8.52
C SER A 184 -5.51 -32.96 -9.79
N ILE A 185 -4.85 -32.11 -10.56
CA ILE A 185 -4.10 -32.49 -11.77
C ILE A 185 -2.69 -32.92 -11.39
N GLU A 186 -1.99 -32.05 -10.66
CA GLU A 186 -0.64 -32.27 -10.19
C GLU A 186 -0.42 -31.49 -8.88
N PRO A 187 0.37 -32.01 -7.92
CA PRO A 187 0.59 -31.36 -6.65
C PRO A 187 1.07 -29.91 -6.77
N VAL A 188 0.34 -28.99 -6.13
CA VAL A 188 0.66 -27.58 -6.06
C VAL A 188 1.29 -27.26 -4.70
N THR A 189 2.47 -26.65 -4.71
CA THR A 189 3.12 -26.22 -3.47
C THR A 189 2.32 -25.09 -2.82
N GLY A 190 1.74 -25.36 -1.64
CA GLY A 190 0.97 -24.40 -0.87
C GLY A 190 1.81 -23.53 0.04
N GLY A 191 1.35 -22.29 0.28
CA GLY A 191 1.94 -21.34 1.22
C GLY A 191 0.91 -20.36 1.74
N GLY A 192 1.24 -19.67 2.84
CA GLY A 192 0.31 -18.81 3.56
C GLY A 192 -0.58 -19.58 4.54
N SER A 193 -1.61 -18.91 5.08
CA SER A 193 -2.47 -19.49 6.12
C SER A 193 -3.70 -20.23 5.59
N VAL A 194 -3.90 -20.26 4.28
CA VAL A 194 -5.11 -20.87 3.66
C VAL A 194 -4.85 -22.28 3.15
N LYS A 195 -3.65 -22.57 2.69
CA LYS A 195 -3.26 -23.86 2.08
C LYS A 195 -1.87 -24.27 2.51
#